data_81a0bdca79ebf020a1e52fd8e9420def
#
_entry.id   81a0bdca79ebf020a1e52fd8e9420def
#
_cell.length_a   1.000
_cell.length_b   1.000
_cell.length_c   1.000
_cell.angle_alpha   90.00
_cell.angle_beta   90.00
_cell.angle_gamma   90.00
#
_symmetry.space_group_name_H-M   'P 1'
#
loop_
_entity.id
_entity.type
_entity.pdbx_description
1 polymer ?
#
loop_
_entity_poly.entity_id
_entity_poly.type
_entity_poly.pdbx_seq_one_letter_code
_entity_poly.pdbx_strand_id
1 'polypeptide(L)'
;MTATIYTTADLQRFIDAHVIQAELLRDIGHTPTVPAAALALGVTPDQIVKTLLFLIEPPGQDAATPVVVISHGERCVDKGRLAVRFAVSKKRVTLAPAAVVLATLGYPAGGVPPFGHHTPLPVIVDASVQALGARHGGVIFAGGGDDCTMMRLTVAWSPLA
;
A
#
# COMPACT_ATOMS: atom_id res chain seq x y z
N MET A 1 6.34 -7.75 23.43
CA MET A 1 5.16 -6.97 23.00
C MET A 1 4.46 -7.70 21.86
N THR A 2 3.20 -7.92 22.00
CA THR A 2 2.39 -8.50 20.93
C THR A 2 2.12 -7.41 19.90
N ALA A 3 2.43 -7.66 18.63
CA ALA A 3 2.09 -6.72 17.56
C ALA A 3 0.57 -6.56 17.48
N THR A 4 0.10 -5.34 17.32
CA THR A 4 -1.32 -5.08 17.05
C THR A 4 -1.63 -5.47 15.62
N ILE A 5 -2.47 -6.47 15.45
CA ILE A 5 -2.92 -6.94 14.14
C ILE A 5 -4.28 -6.33 13.85
N TYR A 6 -4.35 -5.57 12.77
CA TYR A 6 -5.60 -5.02 12.25
C TYR A 6 -6.27 -6.01 11.30
N THR A 7 -7.56 -5.90 11.23
CA THR A 7 -8.43 -6.73 10.38
C THR A 7 -9.16 -5.88 9.34
N THR A 8 -9.91 -6.54 8.47
CA THR A 8 -10.80 -5.85 7.53
C THR A 8 -11.86 -5.01 8.26
N ALA A 9 -12.26 -5.41 9.47
CA ALA A 9 -13.18 -4.63 10.29
C ALA A 9 -12.55 -3.32 10.78
N ASP A 10 -11.26 -3.34 11.14
CA ASP A 10 -10.52 -2.12 11.49
C ASP A 10 -10.42 -1.17 10.30
N LEU A 11 -10.14 -1.71 9.13
CA LEU A 11 -10.11 -0.94 7.89
C LEU A 11 -11.48 -0.33 7.57
N GLN A 12 -12.55 -1.09 7.72
CA GLN A 12 -13.91 -0.58 7.49
C GLN A 12 -14.23 0.58 8.45
N ARG A 13 -13.87 0.45 9.71
CA ARG A 13 -14.06 1.54 10.70
C ARG A 13 -13.29 2.80 10.30
N PHE A 14 -12.07 2.65 9.79
CA PHE A 14 -11.29 3.77 9.30
C PHE A 14 -11.94 4.45 8.08
N ILE A 15 -12.40 3.67 7.12
CA ILE A 15 -13.13 4.14 5.93
C ILE A 15 -14.36 4.95 6.35
N ASP A 16 -15.16 4.42 7.27
CA ASP A 16 -16.39 5.05 7.74
C ASP A 16 -16.09 6.35 8.51
N ALA A 17 -15.10 6.31 9.40
CA ALA A 17 -14.74 7.46 10.23
C ALA A 17 -14.19 8.64 9.41
N HIS A 18 -13.53 8.38 8.29
CA HIS A 18 -12.93 9.39 7.42
C HIS A 18 -13.77 9.70 6.17
N VAL A 19 -14.95 9.09 6.06
CA VAL A 19 -15.87 9.28 4.92
C VAL A 19 -15.18 9.04 3.58
N ILE A 20 -14.41 7.95 3.49
CA ILE A 20 -13.68 7.60 2.28
C ILE A 20 -14.60 6.84 1.33
N GLN A 21 -14.58 7.20 0.05
CA GLN A 21 -15.32 6.47 -0.99
C GLN A 21 -14.58 5.20 -1.38
N ALA A 22 -14.78 4.16 -0.58
CA ALA A 22 -14.17 2.86 -0.76
C ALA A 22 -15.14 1.75 -0.37
N GLU A 23 -15.02 0.61 -1.06
CA GLU A 23 -15.80 -0.59 -0.80
C GLU A 23 -14.85 -1.77 -0.60
N LEU A 24 -15.04 -2.53 0.46
CA LEU A 24 -14.32 -3.78 0.69
C LEU A 24 -15.03 -4.92 -0.02
N LEU A 25 -14.32 -5.54 -0.96
CA LEU A 25 -14.76 -6.70 -1.72
C LEU A 25 -14.23 -7.95 -1.02
N ARG A 26 -15.08 -8.60 -0.24
CA ARG A 26 -14.74 -9.75 0.59
C ARG A 26 -14.96 -11.05 -0.18
N ASP A 27 -14.29 -12.10 0.28
CA ASP A 27 -14.50 -13.47 -0.24
C ASP A 27 -14.26 -13.62 -1.75
N ILE A 28 -13.33 -12.83 -2.29
CA ILE A 28 -12.94 -12.94 -3.71
C ILE A 28 -11.97 -14.09 -3.98
N GLY A 29 -11.63 -14.87 -2.96
CA GLY A 29 -10.64 -15.94 -3.01
C GLY A 29 -9.25 -15.47 -2.59
N HIS A 30 -8.32 -16.41 -2.52
CA HIS A 30 -6.93 -16.12 -2.16
C HIS A 30 -6.23 -15.37 -3.30
N THR A 31 -5.83 -14.13 -3.04
CA THR A 31 -5.25 -13.22 -4.02
C THR A 31 -3.89 -12.66 -3.54
N PRO A 32 -2.86 -13.51 -3.39
CA PRO A 32 -1.58 -13.09 -2.82
C PRO A 32 -0.74 -12.24 -3.77
N THR A 33 -1.09 -12.20 -5.06
CA THR A 33 -0.36 -11.48 -6.11
C THR A 33 -1.29 -10.55 -6.89
N VAL A 34 -0.71 -9.53 -7.52
CA VAL A 34 -1.47 -8.61 -8.38
C VAL A 34 -2.14 -9.35 -9.55
N PRO A 35 -1.49 -10.26 -10.28
CA PRO A 35 -2.18 -11.03 -11.33
C PRO A 35 -3.36 -11.86 -10.82
N ALA A 36 -3.23 -12.50 -9.66
CA ALA A 36 -4.31 -13.27 -9.05
C ALA A 36 -5.49 -12.38 -8.64
N ALA A 37 -5.21 -11.23 -8.06
CA ALA A 37 -6.23 -10.24 -7.71
C ALA A 37 -6.95 -9.68 -8.95
N ALA A 38 -6.22 -9.36 -9.98
CA ALA A 38 -6.78 -8.87 -11.25
C ALA A 38 -7.72 -9.89 -11.88
N LEU A 39 -7.32 -11.15 -11.90
CA LEU A 39 -8.15 -12.25 -12.42
C LEU A 39 -9.43 -12.41 -11.60
N ALA A 40 -9.33 -12.42 -10.27
CA ALA A 40 -10.49 -12.56 -9.39
C ALA A 40 -11.48 -11.39 -9.51
N LEU A 41 -10.98 -10.18 -9.75
CA LEU A 41 -11.80 -8.97 -9.89
C LEU A 41 -12.31 -8.75 -11.34
N GLY A 42 -11.79 -9.49 -12.31
CA GLY A 42 -12.14 -9.27 -13.72
C GLY A 42 -11.60 -7.94 -14.27
N VAL A 43 -10.45 -7.47 -13.77
CA VAL A 43 -9.80 -6.23 -14.17
C VAL A 43 -8.40 -6.51 -14.68
N THR A 44 -7.75 -5.49 -15.24
CA THR A 44 -6.36 -5.60 -15.67
C THR A 44 -5.41 -5.32 -14.50
N PRO A 45 -4.20 -5.94 -14.46
CA PRO A 45 -3.25 -5.72 -13.36
C PRO A 45 -2.85 -4.26 -13.16
N ASP A 46 -2.88 -3.43 -14.20
CA ASP A 46 -2.57 -2.01 -14.11
C ASP A 46 -3.63 -1.20 -13.33
N GLN A 47 -4.82 -1.76 -13.08
CA GLN A 47 -5.86 -1.16 -12.24
C GLN A 47 -5.64 -1.37 -10.73
N ILE A 48 -4.64 -2.15 -10.37
CA ILE A 48 -4.34 -2.49 -8.98
C ILE A 48 -3.12 -1.71 -8.52
N VAL A 49 -3.24 -1.06 -7.37
CA VAL A 49 -2.13 -0.43 -6.67
C VAL A 49 -1.70 -1.30 -5.50
N LYS A 50 -0.42 -1.27 -5.19
CA LYS A 50 0.17 -1.96 -4.05
C LYS A 50 0.76 -0.95 -3.07
N THR A 51 0.66 -1.27 -1.81
CA THR A 51 1.23 -0.49 -0.72
C THR A 51 2.41 -1.26 -0.14
N LEU A 52 3.59 -0.69 -0.23
CA LEU A 52 4.84 -1.29 0.19
C LEU A 52 5.48 -0.48 1.30
N LEU A 53 6.17 -1.16 2.21
CA LEU A 53 6.97 -0.53 3.25
C LEU A 53 8.43 -0.65 2.90
N PHE A 54 9.10 0.48 2.79
CA PHE A 54 10.56 0.55 2.61
C PHE A 54 11.24 1.03 3.89
N LEU A 55 12.41 0.49 4.13
CA LEU A 55 13.29 0.91 5.22
C LEU A 55 14.45 1.69 4.63
N ILE A 56 14.60 2.92 5.08
CA ILE A 56 15.68 3.82 4.67
C ILE A 56 16.69 3.90 5.82
N GLU A 57 17.93 3.57 5.57
CA GLU A 57 19.00 3.64 6.57
C GLU A 57 19.76 4.98 6.44
N PRO A 58 19.44 5.99 7.27
CA PRO A 58 20.16 7.27 7.19
C PRO A 58 21.61 7.12 7.65
N PRO A 59 22.56 7.81 7.03
CA PRO A 59 23.94 7.79 7.48
C PRO A 59 24.06 8.27 8.94
N GLY A 60 24.85 7.55 9.74
CA GLY A 60 25.10 7.92 11.14
C GLY A 60 23.95 7.68 12.11
N GLN A 61 22.88 6.99 11.69
CA GLN A 61 21.78 6.57 12.56
C GLN A 61 21.70 5.06 12.63
N ASP A 62 21.42 4.52 13.81
CA ASP A 62 21.34 3.08 14.03
C ASP A 62 20.00 2.51 13.61
N ALA A 63 18.95 3.33 13.58
CA ALA A 63 17.60 2.92 13.22
C ALA A 63 17.23 3.31 11.79
N ALA A 64 16.61 2.37 11.06
CA ALA A 64 16.04 2.65 9.77
C ALA A 64 14.78 3.52 9.90
N THR A 65 14.56 4.38 8.91
CA THR A 65 13.32 5.18 8.79
C THR A 65 12.34 4.44 7.88
N PRO A 66 11.18 4.03 8.38
CA PRO A 66 10.16 3.38 7.56
C PRO A 66 9.40 4.41 6.71
N VAL A 67 9.14 4.05 5.45
CA VAL A 67 8.40 4.88 4.49
C VAL A 67 7.42 4.01 3.72
N VAL A 68 6.17 4.45 3.62
CA VAL A 68 5.16 3.78 2.80
C VAL A 68 5.25 4.29 1.37
N VAL A 69 5.27 3.38 0.41
CA VAL A 69 5.26 3.71 -1.02
C VAL A 69 4.06 3.03 -1.67
N ILE A 70 3.20 3.82 -2.28
CA ILE A 70 2.07 3.33 -3.07
C ILE A 70 2.45 3.38 -4.54
N SER A 71 2.38 2.23 -5.19
CA SER A 71 2.82 2.05 -6.56
C SER A 71 1.80 1.27 -7.37
N HIS A 72 1.94 1.35 -8.66
CA HIS A 72 1.19 0.57 -9.63
C HIS A 72 1.50 -0.92 -9.50
N GLY A 73 0.49 -1.76 -9.62
CA GLY A 73 0.54 -3.17 -9.29
C GLY A 73 1.70 -3.97 -9.89
N GLU A 74 1.97 -3.84 -11.17
CA GLU A 74 3.04 -4.59 -11.85
C GLU A 74 4.36 -3.85 -11.92
N ARG A 75 4.38 -2.55 -11.57
CA ARG A 75 5.58 -1.74 -11.66
C ARG A 75 6.46 -1.91 -10.43
N CYS A 76 7.75 -2.13 -10.65
CA CYS A 76 8.73 -2.13 -9.57
C CYS A 76 9.00 -0.70 -9.10
N VAL A 77 9.08 -0.51 -7.80
CA VAL A 77 9.48 0.76 -7.21
C VAL A 77 10.97 1.01 -7.51
N ASP A 78 11.28 2.19 -7.99
CA ASP A 78 12.65 2.60 -8.28
C ASP A 78 13.37 3.01 -6.98
N LYS A 79 14.15 2.09 -6.44
CA LYS A 79 14.96 2.33 -5.24
C LYS A 79 15.99 3.46 -5.42
N GLY A 80 16.46 3.67 -6.63
CA GLY A 80 17.38 4.77 -6.94
C GLY A 80 16.72 6.12 -6.73
N ARG A 81 15.49 6.29 -7.16
CA ARG A 81 14.72 7.52 -6.92
C ARG A 81 14.43 7.74 -5.44
N LEU A 82 14.10 6.70 -4.70
CA LEU A 82 13.95 6.79 -3.25
C LEU A 82 15.26 7.20 -2.58
N ALA A 83 16.38 6.61 -3.00
CA ALA A 83 17.69 6.95 -2.48
C ALA A 83 18.04 8.43 -2.68
N VAL A 84 17.76 8.97 -3.87
CA VAL A 84 17.94 10.40 -4.17
C VAL A 84 17.07 11.27 -3.27
N ARG A 85 15.79 10.91 -3.12
CA ARG A 85 14.86 11.66 -2.29
C ARG A 85 15.28 11.74 -0.83
N PHE A 86 15.86 10.68 -0.30
CA PHE A 86 16.31 10.60 1.10
C PHE A 86 17.80 10.89 1.29
N ALA A 87 18.49 11.27 0.23
CA ALA A 87 19.93 11.58 0.26
C ALA A 87 20.79 10.43 0.81
N VAL A 88 20.46 9.20 0.41
CA VAL A 88 21.20 7.99 0.79
C VAL A 88 21.67 7.24 -0.45
N SER A 89 22.57 6.27 -0.28
CA SER A 89 22.91 5.34 -1.36
C SER A 89 21.78 4.33 -1.58
N LYS A 90 21.67 3.80 -2.81
CA LYS A 90 20.67 2.80 -3.16
C LYS A 90 20.70 1.55 -2.25
N LYS A 91 21.88 1.18 -1.74
CA LYS A 91 22.07 0.06 -0.82
C LYS A 91 21.37 0.25 0.52
N ARG A 92 21.08 1.50 0.89
CA ARG A 92 20.40 1.85 2.15
C ARG A 92 18.88 1.89 2.03
N VAL A 93 18.34 1.53 0.87
CA VAL A 93 16.91 1.43 0.59
C VAL A 93 16.55 -0.04 0.44
N THR A 94 15.81 -0.58 1.38
CA THR A 94 15.42 -2.00 1.39
C THR A 94 13.92 -2.16 1.58
N LEU A 95 13.36 -3.18 0.94
CA LEU A 95 11.96 -3.56 1.18
C LEU A 95 11.86 -4.20 2.56
N ALA A 96 10.91 -3.77 3.38
CA ALA A 96 10.72 -4.32 4.71
C ALA A 96 10.30 -5.79 4.66
N PRO A 97 10.84 -6.65 5.54
CA PRO A 97 10.35 -8.02 5.69
C PRO A 97 8.89 -8.06 6.16
N ALA A 98 8.19 -9.16 5.86
CA ALA A 98 6.78 -9.33 6.21
C ALA A 98 6.49 -9.10 7.70
N ALA A 99 7.37 -9.57 8.59
CA ALA A 99 7.21 -9.37 10.03
C ALA A 99 7.28 -7.88 10.42
N VAL A 100 8.13 -7.09 9.76
CA VAL A 100 8.25 -5.65 9.99
C VAL A 100 7.03 -4.92 9.43
N VAL A 101 6.53 -5.33 8.28
CA VAL A 101 5.29 -4.78 7.69
C VAL A 101 4.12 -4.95 8.67
N LEU A 102 3.92 -6.16 9.17
CA LEU A 102 2.85 -6.45 10.13
C LEU A 102 2.99 -5.65 11.42
N ALA A 103 4.18 -5.63 12.00
CA ALA A 103 4.43 -4.91 13.26
C ALA A 103 4.26 -3.40 13.12
N THR A 104 4.62 -2.83 11.98
CA THR A 104 4.59 -1.38 11.73
C THR A 104 3.24 -0.89 11.25
N LEU A 105 2.65 -1.57 10.27
CA LEU A 105 1.43 -1.13 9.60
C LEU A 105 0.16 -1.78 10.18
N GLY A 106 0.30 -2.90 10.89
CA GLY A 106 -0.80 -3.64 11.47
C GLY A 106 -1.48 -4.63 10.53
N TYR A 107 -1.14 -4.63 9.25
CA TYR A 107 -1.70 -5.50 8.22
C TYR A 107 -0.66 -6.45 7.65
N PRO A 108 -1.06 -7.65 7.21
CA PRO A 108 -0.12 -8.60 6.62
C PRO A 108 0.40 -8.11 5.27
N ALA A 109 1.66 -8.42 4.98
CA ALA A 109 2.23 -8.18 3.66
C ALA A 109 1.38 -8.86 2.58
N GLY A 110 1.12 -8.15 1.49
CA GLY A 110 0.20 -8.60 0.43
C GLY A 110 -1.26 -8.21 0.64
N GLY A 111 -1.67 -7.85 1.87
CA GLY A 111 -3.01 -7.35 2.18
C GLY A 111 -3.03 -5.90 2.68
N VAL A 112 -1.91 -5.20 2.64
CA VAL A 112 -1.80 -3.85 3.18
C VAL A 112 -2.65 -2.85 2.39
N PRO A 113 -3.59 -2.15 3.05
CA PRO A 113 -4.34 -1.07 2.41
C PRO A 113 -3.48 0.19 2.26
N PRO A 114 -3.88 1.14 1.40
CA PRO A 114 -3.11 2.36 1.17
C PRO A 114 -3.20 3.38 2.32
N PHE A 115 -4.03 3.14 3.31
CA PHE A 115 -4.25 4.02 4.47
C PHE A 115 -4.71 3.22 5.69
N GLY A 116 -4.91 3.89 6.82
CA GLY A 116 -5.42 3.26 8.05
C GLY A 116 -4.38 2.41 8.78
N HIS A 117 -3.11 2.71 8.60
CA HIS A 117 -2.00 1.97 9.21
C HIS A 117 -1.90 2.22 10.72
N HIS A 118 -1.41 1.22 11.44
CA HIS A 118 -1.21 1.32 12.89
C HIS A 118 -0.25 2.46 13.27
N THR A 119 0.88 2.55 12.58
CA THR A 119 1.85 3.63 12.78
C THR A 119 1.73 4.64 11.65
N PRO A 120 1.41 5.92 11.92
CA PRO A 120 1.43 6.95 10.90
C PRO A 120 2.85 7.17 10.38
N LEU A 121 3.03 7.06 9.07
CA LEU A 121 4.31 7.19 8.39
C LEU A 121 4.19 8.13 7.20
N PRO A 122 5.32 8.69 6.72
CA PRO A 122 5.34 9.36 5.43
C PRO A 122 4.89 8.41 4.32
N VAL A 123 4.02 8.91 3.43
CA VAL A 123 3.50 8.17 2.29
C VAL A 123 3.96 8.83 1.00
N ILE A 124 4.62 8.06 0.17
CA ILE A 124 5.00 8.47 -1.18
C ILE A 124 4.11 7.74 -2.18
N VAL A 125 3.50 8.49 -3.08
CA VAL A 125 2.66 7.93 -4.12
C VAL A 125 3.37 8.09 -5.46
N ASP A 126 3.52 6.99 -6.19
CA ASP A 126 4.08 7.04 -7.54
C ASP A 126 3.14 7.83 -8.46
N ALA A 127 3.70 8.69 -9.28
CA ALA A 127 2.93 9.52 -10.21
C ALA A 127 2.05 8.69 -11.17
N SER A 128 2.43 7.46 -11.47
CA SER A 128 1.64 6.55 -12.31
C SER A 128 0.28 6.20 -11.69
N VAL A 129 0.13 6.27 -10.37
CA VAL A 129 -1.13 6.00 -9.67
C VAL A 129 -2.18 7.05 -9.99
N GLN A 130 -1.80 8.32 -10.10
CA GLN A 130 -2.71 9.39 -10.51
C GLN A 130 -3.21 9.20 -11.94
N ALA A 131 -2.31 8.79 -12.84
CA ALA A 131 -2.64 8.51 -14.23
C ALA A 131 -3.60 7.31 -14.37
N LEU A 132 -3.52 6.33 -13.47
CA LEU A 132 -4.45 5.20 -13.45
C LEU A 132 -5.89 5.61 -13.19
N GLY A 133 -6.11 6.44 -12.19
CA GLY A 133 -7.44 6.96 -11.87
C GLY A 133 -8.10 7.62 -13.08
N ALA A 134 -7.35 8.43 -13.82
CA ALA A 134 -7.85 9.09 -15.03
C ALA A 134 -8.21 8.09 -16.14
N ARG A 135 -7.40 7.03 -16.33
CA ARG A 135 -7.63 6.00 -17.38
C ARG A 135 -8.81 5.08 -17.09
N HIS A 136 -9.12 4.84 -15.84
CA HIS A 136 -10.13 3.87 -15.40
C HIS A 136 -11.36 4.52 -14.78
N GLY A 137 -11.72 5.73 -15.20
CA GLY A 137 -12.92 6.43 -14.72
C GLY A 137 -12.91 6.77 -13.22
N GLY A 138 -11.73 6.90 -12.65
CA GLY A 138 -11.57 7.19 -11.22
C GLY A 138 -11.62 5.95 -10.31
N VAL A 139 -11.63 4.73 -10.86
CA VAL A 139 -11.70 3.49 -10.05
C VAL A 139 -10.36 2.77 -10.07
N ILE A 140 -9.83 2.49 -8.88
CA ILE A 140 -8.66 1.65 -8.67
C ILE A 140 -8.93 0.61 -7.58
N PHE A 141 -8.11 -0.42 -7.52
CA PHE A 141 -8.20 -1.47 -6.52
C PHE A 141 -6.91 -1.53 -5.71
N ALA A 142 -7.03 -1.82 -4.44
CA ALA A 142 -5.92 -1.88 -3.49
C ALA A 142 -6.11 -3.01 -2.49
N GLY A 143 -5.12 -3.27 -1.65
CA GLY A 143 -5.23 -4.24 -0.57
C GLY A 143 -6.37 -3.92 0.39
N GLY A 144 -7.10 -4.93 0.81
CA GLY A 144 -8.30 -4.81 1.65
C GLY A 144 -8.09 -5.25 3.11
N GLY A 145 -6.87 -5.47 3.54
CA GLY A 145 -6.54 -5.79 4.93
C GLY A 145 -6.17 -7.26 5.18
N ASP A 146 -6.50 -8.16 4.26
CA ASP A 146 -6.08 -9.56 4.27
C ASP A 146 -5.86 -10.09 2.85
N ASP A 147 -5.54 -11.36 2.70
CA ASP A 147 -5.24 -12.00 1.40
C ASP A 147 -6.47 -12.45 0.61
N CYS A 148 -7.67 -12.23 1.14
CA CYS A 148 -8.95 -12.59 0.54
C CYS A 148 -9.86 -11.38 0.28
N THR A 149 -9.40 -10.18 0.57
CA THR A 149 -10.19 -8.95 0.47
C THR A 149 -9.42 -7.90 -0.33
N MET A 150 -10.09 -7.32 -1.30
CA MET A 150 -9.59 -6.17 -2.05
C MET A 150 -10.48 -4.96 -1.77
N MET A 151 -9.92 -3.79 -1.92
CA MET A 151 -10.64 -2.53 -1.77
C MET A 151 -10.81 -1.86 -3.12
N ARG A 152 -12.06 -1.52 -3.45
CA ARG A 152 -12.38 -0.69 -4.60
C ARG A 152 -12.43 0.75 -4.15
N LEU A 153 -11.55 1.56 -4.70
CA LEU A 153 -11.46 2.99 -4.43
C LEU A 153 -12.01 3.79 -5.60
N THR A 154 -12.89 4.72 -5.30
CA THR A 154 -13.28 5.75 -6.27
C THR A 154 -12.39 6.97 -6.03
N VAL A 155 -11.54 7.23 -6.99
CA VAL A 155 -10.54 8.29 -6.86
C VAL A 155 -11.08 9.60 -7.42
N ALA A 156 -11.70 10.40 -6.56
CA ALA A 156 -11.43 11.83 -6.60
C ALA A 156 -10.22 12.05 -5.69
N TRP A 157 -9.12 11.34 -5.95
CA TRP A 157 -7.98 11.35 -5.08
C TRP A 157 -7.17 12.61 -5.31
N SER A 158 -7.48 13.59 -4.52
CA SER A 158 -6.51 14.63 -4.23
C SER A 158 -5.60 14.04 -3.16
N PRO A 159 -4.31 13.84 -3.41
CA PRO A 159 -3.42 13.56 -2.31
C PRO A 159 -3.66 14.68 -1.30
N LEU A 160 -4.00 14.29 -0.10
CA LEU A 160 -4.03 15.24 1.00
C LEU A 160 -2.67 15.92 1.02
N ALA A 161 -2.71 17.17 0.63
CA ALA A 161 -1.54 18.01 0.69
C ALA A 161 -0.98 18.06 2.10
#